data_13685a63ea8b1097b58d6031224968a9
#
_entry.id   13685a63ea8b1097b58d6031224968a9
#
_cell.length_a   1.000
_cell.length_b   1.000
_cell.length_c   1.000
_cell.angle_alpha   90.00
_cell.angle_beta   90.00
_cell.angle_gamma   90.00
#
_symmetry.space_group_name_H-M   'P 1'
#
loop_
_entity.id
_entity.type
_entity.pdbx_description
1 polymer ?
#
loop_
_entity_poly.entity_id
_entity_poly.type
_entity_poly.pdbx_seq_one_letter_code
_entity_poly.pdbx_strand_id
1 'polypeptide(L)'
;MIIHENSKPTQKMKAWYLFTEDFVAGTQHLTNEEVGIYIRLLCFNWNKRCAGIPNDAYKQYRIANCFTDNEKTSCDKIIKEFFVLVNDHYQNERQLQEYLYISRRMEASKENGKLGGRPKKPSIAPRQNPPTPTPTPTAKQTKVSYTPLFLKFWEKIANKVSKGTAEKNYMKLEDQWIE
;
A
#
# COMPACT_ATOMS: atom_id res chain seq x y z
N MET A 1 7.40 -10.18 27.39
CA MET A 1 7.25 -8.85 26.78
C MET A 1 5.79 -8.46 26.88
N ILE A 2 5.46 -7.50 27.75
CA ILE A 2 4.06 -7.17 28.10
C ILE A 2 3.48 -6.36 26.94
N ILE A 3 2.50 -6.93 26.25
CA ILE A 3 1.74 -6.21 25.22
C ILE A 3 0.79 -5.26 25.96
N HIS A 4 1.03 -3.96 25.82
CA HIS A 4 0.16 -2.94 26.38
C HIS A 4 -1.28 -3.08 25.85
N GLU A 5 -2.16 -3.51 26.73
CA GLU A 5 -3.62 -3.39 26.58
C GLU A 5 -4.01 -1.91 26.60
N ASN A 6 -3.97 -1.22 25.49
CA ASN A 6 -4.77 0.01 25.32
C ASN A 6 -4.50 0.68 23.97
N SER A 7 -4.98 0.06 22.90
CA SER A 7 -5.49 0.81 21.76
C SER A 7 -6.21 -0.17 20.81
N LYS A 8 -7.51 -0.30 21.01
CA LYS A 8 -8.35 -0.99 20.02
C LYS A 8 -8.27 -0.16 18.73
N PRO A 9 -7.67 -0.68 17.66
CA PRO A 9 -7.65 0.05 16.40
C PRO A 9 -9.10 0.22 15.93
N THR A 10 -9.54 1.45 15.88
CA THR A 10 -10.93 1.82 15.59
C THR A 10 -11.29 1.64 14.12
N GLN A 11 -10.32 1.44 13.24
CA GLN A 11 -10.54 1.34 11.81
C GLN A 11 -10.27 -0.07 11.28
N LYS A 12 -11.27 -0.65 10.59
CA LYS A 12 -11.14 -1.94 9.92
C LYS A 12 -10.20 -1.78 8.71
N MET A 13 -9.11 -2.53 8.70
CA MET A 13 -8.23 -2.59 7.53
C MET A 13 -8.91 -3.41 6.44
N LYS A 14 -9.01 -2.83 5.23
CA LYS A 14 -9.68 -3.46 4.09
C LYS A 14 -8.77 -4.39 3.30
N ALA A 15 -7.46 -4.19 3.39
CA ALA A 15 -6.47 -4.92 2.61
C ALA A 15 -5.34 -5.42 3.49
N TRP A 16 -4.78 -6.54 3.10
CA TRP A 16 -3.58 -7.15 3.64
C TRP A 16 -2.57 -7.30 2.50
N TYR A 17 -1.30 -6.96 2.76
CA TYR A 17 -0.23 -7.14 1.79
C TYR A 17 0.32 -8.57 1.87
N LEU A 18 0.22 -9.31 0.77
CA LEU A 18 0.85 -10.60 0.63
C LEU A 18 2.20 -10.43 -0.09
N PHE A 19 3.29 -10.68 0.62
CA PHE A 19 4.63 -10.75 0.03
C PHE A 19 4.78 -12.09 -0.69
N THR A 20 4.65 -12.09 -1.99
CA THR A 20 4.52 -13.30 -2.80
C THR A 20 5.75 -14.19 -2.75
N GLU A 21 6.96 -13.62 -2.77
CA GLU A 21 8.21 -14.39 -2.68
C GLU A 21 8.31 -15.14 -1.34
N ASP A 22 8.07 -14.45 -0.24
CA ASP A 22 8.11 -15.03 1.10
C ASP A 22 6.99 -16.08 1.30
N PHE A 23 5.81 -15.81 0.75
CA PHE A 23 4.71 -16.74 0.83
C PHE A 23 5.01 -18.04 0.07
N VAL A 24 5.49 -17.94 -1.16
CA VAL A 24 5.86 -19.11 -1.96
C VAL A 24 6.99 -19.88 -1.30
N ALA A 25 8.06 -19.19 -0.86
CA ALA A 25 9.18 -19.85 -0.18
C ALA A 25 8.75 -20.59 1.10
N GLY A 26 7.88 -19.97 1.90
CA GLY A 26 7.40 -20.55 3.16
C GLY A 26 6.38 -21.67 3.00
N THR A 27 5.75 -21.81 1.83
CA THR A 27 4.67 -22.80 1.59
C THR A 27 4.99 -23.84 0.52
N GLN A 28 6.22 -23.91 0.00
CA GLN A 28 6.62 -24.84 -1.06
C GLN A 28 6.40 -26.33 -0.72
N HIS A 29 6.47 -26.67 0.55
CA HIS A 29 6.30 -28.05 1.06
C HIS A 29 4.85 -28.41 1.34
N LEU A 30 3.92 -27.47 1.20
CA LEU A 30 2.49 -27.68 1.43
C LEU A 30 1.79 -28.14 0.17
N THR A 31 0.75 -28.93 0.34
CA THR A 31 -0.20 -29.24 -0.74
C THR A 31 -1.10 -28.04 -1.04
N ASN A 32 -1.74 -28.04 -2.22
CA ASN A 32 -2.71 -26.99 -2.57
C ASN A 32 -3.88 -26.88 -1.57
N GLU A 33 -4.29 -28.01 -0.98
CA GLU A 33 -5.30 -28.07 0.09
C GLU A 33 -4.80 -27.34 1.34
N GLU A 34 -3.59 -27.66 1.80
CA GLU A 34 -2.95 -27.05 2.96
C GLU A 34 -2.72 -25.54 2.78
N VAL A 35 -2.29 -25.12 1.60
CA VAL A 35 -2.17 -23.70 1.22
C VAL A 35 -3.54 -23.00 1.28
N GLY A 36 -4.59 -23.63 0.78
CA GLY A 36 -5.96 -23.13 0.86
C GLY A 36 -6.44 -22.93 2.29
N ILE A 37 -6.19 -23.90 3.17
CA ILE A 37 -6.48 -23.85 4.60
C ILE A 37 -5.71 -22.69 5.26
N TYR A 38 -4.41 -22.60 5.00
CA TYR A 38 -3.55 -21.54 5.54
C TYR A 38 -4.04 -20.14 5.18
N ILE A 39 -4.34 -19.89 3.91
CA ILE A 39 -4.87 -18.58 3.45
C ILE A 39 -6.20 -18.24 4.13
N ARG A 40 -7.11 -19.21 4.30
CA ARG A 40 -8.40 -18.98 4.99
C ARG A 40 -8.20 -18.57 6.44
N LEU A 41 -7.31 -19.24 7.15
CA LEU A 41 -6.97 -18.91 8.54
C LEU A 41 -6.35 -17.51 8.66
N LEU A 42 -5.42 -17.16 7.75
CA LEU A 42 -4.83 -15.82 7.70
C LEU A 42 -5.88 -14.73 7.40
N CYS A 43 -6.76 -14.96 6.42
CA CYS A 43 -7.83 -14.02 6.09
C CYS A 43 -8.81 -13.82 7.26
N PHE A 44 -9.18 -14.89 7.95
CA PHE A 44 -10.02 -14.79 9.14
C PHE A 44 -9.34 -13.95 10.22
N ASN A 45 -8.10 -14.28 10.56
CA ASN A 45 -7.33 -13.57 11.60
C ASN A 45 -7.20 -12.07 11.27
N TRP A 46 -6.89 -11.71 10.02
CA TRP A 46 -6.84 -10.33 9.57
C TRP A 46 -8.17 -9.60 9.73
N ASN A 47 -9.27 -10.22 9.30
CA ASN A 47 -10.61 -9.64 9.43
C ASN A 47 -11.03 -9.45 10.90
N LYS A 48 -10.47 -10.26 11.81
CA LYS A 48 -10.63 -10.13 13.27
C LYS A 48 -9.58 -9.21 13.90
N ARG A 49 -8.86 -8.41 13.11
CA ARG A 49 -7.84 -7.46 13.57
C ARG A 49 -6.67 -8.17 14.27
N CYS A 50 -6.30 -9.33 13.76
CA CYS A 50 -5.27 -10.20 14.35
C CYS A 50 -5.53 -10.54 15.84
N ALA A 51 -6.81 -10.72 16.21
CA ALA A 51 -7.18 -11.15 17.55
C ALA A 51 -6.85 -12.63 17.83
N GLY A 52 -6.46 -13.36 16.80
CA GLY A 52 -6.13 -14.79 16.87
C GLY A 52 -7.28 -15.70 16.44
N ILE A 53 -6.92 -16.96 16.18
CA ILE A 53 -7.83 -18.05 15.89
C ILE A 53 -8.15 -18.75 17.21
N PRO A 54 -9.41 -18.96 17.59
CA PRO A 54 -9.75 -19.60 18.85
C PRO A 54 -9.10 -20.98 19.01
N ASN A 55 -8.66 -21.32 20.22
CA ASN A 55 -8.16 -22.66 20.57
C ASN A 55 -9.32 -23.63 20.75
N ASP A 56 -10.08 -23.86 19.68
CA ASP A 56 -11.25 -24.72 19.63
C ASP A 56 -11.25 -25.41 18.25
N ALA A 57 -10.97 -26.68 18.20
CA ALA A 57 -10.82 -27.46 16.97
C ALA A 57 -12.06 -27.35 16.06
N TYR A 58 -13.26 -27.39 16.60
CA TYR A 58 -14.47 -27.27 15.81
C TYR A 58 -14.58 -25.93 15.14
N LYS A 59 -14.25 -24.83 15.84
CA LYS A 59 -14.23 -23.47 15.27
C LYS A 59 -13.12 -23.33 14.22
N GLN A 60 -11.95 -23.90 14.46
CA GLN A 60 -10.82 -23.90 13.52
C GLN A 60 -11.20 -24.55 12.18
N TYR A 61 -11.79 -25.74 12.23
CA TYR A 61 -12.26 -26.44 11.04
C TYR A 61 -13.35 -25.67 10.29
N ARG A 62 -14.26 -25.04 11.01
CA ARG A 62 -15.29 -24.18 10.39
C ARG A 62 -14.71 -22.94 9.71
N ILE A 63 -13.71 -22.30 10.32
CA ILE A 63 -13.00 -21.14 9.75
C ILE A 63 -12.27 -21.55 8.47
N ALA A 64 -11.59 -22.70 8.50
CA ALA A 64 -10.81 -23.21 7.38
C ALA A 64 -11.66 -23.91 6.30
N ASN A 65 -12.97 -24.14 6.56
CA ASN A 65 -13.88 -24.95 5.73
C ASN A 65 -13.42 -26.42 5.58
N CYS A 66 -12.93 -27.03 6.65
CA CYS A 66 -12.53 -28.43 6.68
C CYS A 66 -13.71 -29.31 7.11
N PHE A 67 -14.16 -30.16 6.21
CA PHE A 67 -15.31 -31.05 6.44
C PHE A 67 -14.92 -32.50 6.56
N THR A 68 -13.91 -32.95 5.81
CA THR A 68 -13.39 -34.32 5.82
C THR A 68 -12.33 -34.48 6.91
N ASP A 69 -12.06 -35.72 7.33
CA ASP A 69 -11.06 -36.01 8.36
C ASP A 69 -9.64 -35.72 7.87
N ASN A 70 -9.37 -35.86 6.56
CA ASN A 70 -8.10 -35.47 5.96
C ASN A 70 -7.90 -33.96 6.06
N GLU A 71 -8.90 -33.17 5.67
CA GLU A 71 -8.84 -31.70 5.77
C GLU A 71 -8.67 -31.21 7.21
N LYS A 72 -9.30 -31.87 8.18
CA LYS A 72 -9.12 -31.58 9.62
C LYS A 72 -7.69 -31.85 10.05
N THR A 73 -7.11 -32.97 9.61
CA THR A 73 -5.71 -33.33 9.90
C THR A 73 -4.76 -32.30 9.29
N SER A 74 -5.00 -31.89 8.04
CA SER A 74 -4.26 -30.81 7.38
C SER A 74 -4.39 -29.49 8.14
N CYS A 75 -5.58 -29.15 8.63
CA CYS A 75 -5.82 -27.94 9.42
C CYS A 75 -5.01 -27.94 10.73
N ASP A 76 -5.02 -29.06 11.46
CA ASP A 76 -4.25 -29.21 12.70
C ASP A 76 -2.74 -29.08 12.46
N LYS A 77 -2.24 -29.62 11.33
CA LYS A 77 -0.86 -29.48 10.90
C LYS A 77 -0.52 -28.01 10.66
N ILE A 78 -1.31 -27.31 9.85
CA ILE A 78 -1.11 -25.89 9.51
C ILE A 78 -1.13 -25.00 10.74
N ILE A 79 -2.06 -25.23 11.67
CA ILE A 79 -2.13 -24.44 12.91
C ILE A 79 -0.87 -24.63 13.75
N LYS A 80 -0.41 -25.88 13.91
CA LYS A 80 0.79 -26.18 14.71
C LYS A 80 2.06 -25.60 14.07
N GLU A 81 2.14 -25.53 12.76
CA GLU A 81 3.31 -25.10 12.04
C GLU A 81 3.43 -23.57 11.94
N PHE A 82 2.33 -22.87 11.65
CA PHE A 82 2.36 -21.44 11.32
C PHE A 82 1.79 -20.53 12.39
N PHE A 83 1.23 -21.06 13.45
CA PHE A 83 0.61 -20.27 14.50
C PHE A 83 1.11 -20.67 15.89
N VAL A 84 1.26 -19.70 16.77
CA VAL A 84 1.68 -19.89 18.15
C VAL A 84 0.49 -19.65 19.08
N LEU A 85 0.29 -20.51 20.06
CA LEU A 85 -0.78 -20.36 21.05
C LEU A 85 -0.43 -19.27 22.07
N VAL A 86 -1.25 -18.23 22.13
CA VAL A 86 -1.11 -17.11 23.06
C VAL A 86 -2.48 -16.79 23.65
N ASN A 87 -2.63 -16.84 24.97
CA ASN A 87 -3.89 -16.51 25.67
C ASN A 87 -5.13 -17.17 25.03
N ASP A 88 -5.06 -18.49 24.86
CA ASP A 88 -6.15 -19.32 24.29
C ASP A 88 -6.54 -18.97 22.83
N HIS A 89 -5.64 -18.30 22.09
CA HIS A 89 -5.81 -18.03 20.67
C HIS A 89 -4.50 -18.32 19.92
N TYR A 90 -4.62 -18.86 18.72
CA TYR A 90 -3.50 -19.09 17.82
C TYR A 90 -3.19 -17.83 17.02
N GLN A 91 -1.97 -17.32 17.14
CA GLN A 91 -1.49 -16.11 16.50
C GLN A 91 -0.45 -16.42 15.43
N ASN A 92 -0.57 -15.84 14.25
CA ASN A 92 0.52 -15.78 13.29
C ASN A 92 1.36 -14.53 13.57
N GLU A 93 2.59 -14.72 14.02
CA GLU A 93 3.46 -13.64 14.49
C GLU A 93 3.76 -12.63 13.39
N ARG A 94 4.09 -13.10 12.19
CA ARG A 94 4.38 -12.23 11.04
C ARG A 94 3.18 -11.34 10.69
N GLN A 95 1.99 -11.94 10.60
CA GLN A 95 0.77 -11.21 10.30
C GLN A 95 0.43 -10.19 11.40
N LEU A 96 0.67 -10.52 12.66
CA LEU A 96 0.47 -9.59 13.78
C LEU A 96 1.42 -8.40 13.71
N GLN A 97 2.70 -8.62 13.40
CA GLN A 97 3.68 -7.54 13.24
C GLN A 97 3.29 -6.59 12.11
N GLU A 98 2.87 -7.13 10.99
CA GLU A 98 2.41 -6.34 9.85
C GLU A 98 1.16 -5.52 10.19
N TYR A 99 0.20 -6.14 10.87
CA TYR A 99 -1.00 -5.46 11.33
C TYR A 99 -0.68 -4.28 12.26
N LEU A 100 0.20 -4.49 13.24
CA LEU A 100 0.63 -3.44 14.16
C LEU A 100 1.38 -2.30 13.45
N TYR A 101 2.24 -2.64 12.49
CA TYR A 101 2.93 -1.64 11.67
C TYR A 101 1.96 -0.76 10.89
N ILE A 102 1.00 -1.35 10.20
CA ILE A 102 0.00 -0.63 9.42
C ILE A 102 -0.90 0.22 10.34
N SER A 103 -1.32 -0.33 11.51
CA SER A 103 -2.12 0.38 12.49
C SER A 103 -1.44 1.67 12.96
N ARG A 104 -0.17 1.59 13.36
CA ARG A 104 0.62 2.76 13.80
C ARG A 104 0.73 3.82 12.69
N ARG A 105 0.94 3.38 11.47
CA ARG A 105 1.04 4.27 10.32
C ARG A 105 -0.27 4.98 10.01
N MET A 106 -1.40 4.28 10.15
CA MET A 106 -2.73 4.87 9.98
C MET A 106 -3.06 5.88 11.08
N GLU A 107 -2.71 5.57 12.34
CA GLU A 107 -2.88 6.48 13.48
C GLU A 107 -2.05 7.75 13.28
N ALA A 108 -0.77 7.63 12.94
CA ALA A 108 0.09 8.78 12.63
C ALA A 108 -0.48 9.63 11.47
N SER A 109 -0.98 9.00 10.41
CA SER A 109 -1.61 9.71 9.28
C SER A 109 -2.88 10.45 9.71
N LYS A 110 -3.65 9.87 10.61
CA LYS A 110 -4.87 10.48 11.15
C LYS A 110 -4.55 11.70 12.03
N GLU A 111 -3.54 11.59 12.89
CA GLU A 111 -3.06 12.71 13.72
C GLU A 111 -2.50 13.85 12.85
N ASN A 112 -1.66 13.53 11.87
CA ASN A 112 -1.14 14.51 10.91
C ASN A 112 -2.27 15.18 10.12
N GLY A 113 -3.33 14.44 9.78
CA GLY A 113 -4.53 14.99 9.13
C GLY A 113 -5.30 15.99 9.99
N LYS A 114 -5.32 15.81 11.32
CA LYS A 114 -5.95 16.76 12.26
C LYS A 114 -5.17 18.08 12.37
N LEU A 115 -3.85 18.04 12.22
CA LEU A 115 -2.99 19.21 12.25
C LEU A 115 -3.15 20.12 11.03
N GLY A 116 -3.97 19.73 10.05
CA GLY A 116 -4.24 20.46 8.82
C GLY A 116 -3.34 20.04 7.68
N GLY A 117 -3.95 19.88 6.50
CA GLY A 117 -3.23 19.64 5.27
C GLY A 117 -2.53 20.91 4.77
N ARG A 118 -1.86 20.80 3.61
CA ARG A 118 -1.24 21.95 2.91
C ARG A 118 -2.21 23.14 2.93
N PRO A 119 -1.79 24.33 3.40
CA PRO A 119 -2.61 25.53 3.38
C PRO A 119 -3.24 25.70 1.99
N LYS A 120 -4.55 25.87 1.93
CA LYS A 120 -5.20 26.22 0.66
C LYS A 120 -4.51 27.49 0.17
N LYS A 121 -3.93 27.46 -1.05
CA LYS A 121 -3.50 28.70 -1.70
C LYS A 121 -4.65 29.69 -1.53
N PRO A 122 -4.38 30.92 -1.04
CA PRO A 122 -5.45 31.90 -0.95
C PRO A 122 -6.12 31.94 -2.31
N SER A 123 -7.43 31.72 -2.31
CA SER A 123 -8.25 31.94 -3.50
C SER A 123 -8.02 33.39 -3.89
N ILE A 124 -7.32 33.62 -4.98
CA ILE A 124 -7.18 34.94 -5.54
C ILE A 124 -8.62 35.33 -5.89
N ALA A 125 -9.20 36.21 -5.09
CA ALA A 125 -10.48 36.81 -5.40
C ALA A 125 -10.42 37.31 -6.85
N PRO A 126 -11.53 37.24 -7.63
CA PRO A 126 -11.54 37.76 -9.00
C PRO A 126 -10.99 39.17 -8.95
N ARG A 127 -9.83 39.41 -9.57
CA ARG A 127 -9.28 40.71 -9.69
C ARG A 127 -10.33 41.55 -10.44
N GLN A 128 -10.97 42.48 -9.76
CA GLN A 128 -11.60 43.59 -10.41
C GLN A 128 -10.48 44.29 -11.18
N ASN A 129 -10.58 44.30 -12.50
CA ASN A 129 -9.57 44.97 -13.36
C ASN A 129 -9.51 46.43 -12.96
N PRO A 130 -8.39 46.94 -12.43
CA PRO A 130 -8.18 48.39 -12.38
C PRO A 130 -8.00 48.91 -13.83
N PRO A 131 -8.32 50.17 -14.09
CA PRO A 131 -8.24 50.75 -15.43
C PRO A 131 -6.82 50.64 -15.97
N THR A 132 -6.72 50.28 -17.22
CA THR A 132 -5.51 50.03 -18.01
C THR A 132 -4.51 51.19 -17.87
N PRO A 133 -3.31 50.99 -17.31
CA PRO A 133 -2.18 51.88 -17.54
C PRO A 133 -1.43 51.46 -18.80
N THR A 134 -1.02 52.41 -19.51
CA THR A 134 -0.14 52.42 -20.69
C THR A 134 1.03 51.44 -20.56
N PRO A 135 1.48 50.76 -21.63
CA PRO A 135 2.48 49.71 -21.58
C PRO A 135 3.88 50.26 -21.28
N THR A 136 4.41 49.88 -20.10
CA THR A 136 5.86 50.01 -19.84
C THR A 136 6.51 48.68 -20.23
N PRO A 137 7.57 48.68 -21.06
CA PRO A 137 8.22 47.44 -21.48
C PRO A 137 9.13 46.93 -20.37
N THR A 138 9.00 45.72 -20.02
CA THR A 138 10.09 44.81 -19.63
C THR A 138 9.70 43.84 -18.56
N ALA A 139 9.47 42.63 -18.93
CA ALA A 139 9.92 41.44 -18.17
C ALA A 139 10.29 40.40 -19.22
N LYS A 140 11.56 40.08 -19.30
CA LYS A 140 12.12 39.03 -20.15
C LYS A 140 11.39 37.71 -19.89
N GLN A 141 10.48 37.35 -20.78
CA GLN A 141 10.08 35.98 -20.94
C GLN A 141 11.32 35.22 -21.41
N THR A 142 11.92 34.42 -20.53
CA THR A 142 12.89 33.43 -20.94
C THR A 142 12.14 32.46 -21.85
N LYS A 143 12.29 32.69 -23.18
CA LYS A 143 11.84 31.72 -24.19
C LYS A 143 12.66 30.47 -23.93
N VAL A 144 12.05 29.45 -23.39
CA VAL A 144 12.64 28.10 -23.30
C VAL A 144 12.79 27.65 -24.76
N SER A 145 14.02 27.70 -25.27
CA SER A 145 14.35 27.25 -26.62
C SER A 145 14.55 25.75 -26.58
N TYR A 146 13.64 25.01 -27.14
CA TYR A 146 13.74 23.55 -27.28
C TYR A 146 14.59 23.19 -28.49
N THR A 147 15.38 22.10 -28.42
CA THR A 147 16.18 21.63 -29.54
C THR A 147 15.28 21.21 -30.72
N PRO A 148 15.70 21.41 -31.97
CA PRO A 148 14.92 20.99 -33.14
C PRO A 148 14.60 19.49 -33.17
N LEU A 149 15.51 18.67 -32.68
CA LEU A 149 15.32 17.21 -32.55
C LEU A 149 14.22 16.86 -31.54
N PHE A 150 14.24 17.50 -30.37
CA PHE A 150 13.18 17.34 -29.38
C PHE A 150 11.81 17.77 -29.90
N LEU A 151 11.75 18.85 -30.68
CA LEU A 151 10.48 19.32 -31.28
C LEU A 151 9.89 18.25 -32.22
N LYS A 152 10.70 17.65 -33.08
CA LYS A 152 10.28 16.58 -33.99
C LYS A 152 9.81 15.34 -33.20
N PHE A 153 10.50 14.99 -32.12
CA PHE A 153 10.10 13.91 -31.23
C PHE A 153 8.75 14.22 -30.54
N TRP A 154 8.59 15.46 -30.03
CA TRP A 154 7.40 15.90 -29.35
C TRP A 154 6.15 15.89 -30.22
N GLU A 155 6.28 16.15 -31.50
CA GLU A 155 5.17 16.10 -32.47
C GLU A 155 4.58 14.68 -32.63
N LYS A 156 5.42 13.66 -32.49
CA LYS A 156 5.04 12.25 -32.65
C LYS A 156 4.40 11.62 -31.40
N ILE A 157 4.45 12.28 -30.25
CA ILE A 157 3.88 11.75 -29.01
C ILE A 157 2.36 11.98 -28.99
N ALA A 158 1.61 10.88 -28.76
CA ALA A 158 0.14 10.91 -28.69
C ALA A 158 -0.39 11.63 -27.42
N ASN A 159 0.26 11.44 -26.27
CA ASN A 159 -0.14 12.02 -24.99
C ASN A 159 0.82 13.15 -24.58
N LYS A 160 0.45 14.40 -24.88
CA LYS A 160 1.27 15.59 -24.61
C LYS A 160 1.02 16.16 -23.22
N VAL A 161 1.66 15.61 -22.19
CA VAL A 161 1.57 16.09 -20.81
C VAL A 161 2.94 16.65 -20.39
N SER A 162 3.05 17.94 -20.08
CA SER A 162 4.28 18.59 -19.56
C SER A 162 5.51 18.52 -20.47
N LYS A 163 5.57 19.44 -21.45
CA LYS A 163 6.66 19.55 -22.44
C LYS A 163 8.06 19.69 -21.82
N GLY A 164 8.20 20.45 -20.73
CA GLY A 164 9.50 20.66 -20.06
C GLY A 164 10.05 19.43 -19.33
N THR A 165 9.16 18.55 -18.83
CA THR A 165 9.59 17.28 -18.22
C THR A 165 9.98 16.27 -19.29
N ALA A 166 9.27 16.26 -20.42
CA ALA A 166 9.58 15.40 -21.56
C ALA A 166 10.93 15.73 -22.18
N GLU A 167 11.28 17.01 -22.28
CA GLU A 167 12.61 17.45 -22.76
C GLU A 167 13.73 16.95 -21.85
N LYS A 168 13.59 17.12 -20.53
CA LYS A 168 14.61 16.63 -19.57
C LYS A 168 14.84 15.12 -19.67
N ASN A 169 13.79 14.36 -19.93
CA ASN A 169 13.90 12.92 -20.11
C ASN A 169 14.49 12.54 -21.47
N TYR A 170 14.16 13.32 -22.52
CA TYR A 170 14.72 13.12 -23.86
C TYR A 170 16.24 13.38 -23.88
N MET A 171 16.72 14.44 -23.22
CA MET A 171 18.16 14.74 -23.12
C MET A 171 18.94 13.63 -22.39
N LYS A 172 18.34 12.99 -21.38
CA LYS A 172 18.97 11.84 -20.71
C LYS A 172 19.12 10.61 -21.60
N LEU A 173 18.23 10.45 -22.59
CA LEU A 173 18.30 9.35 -23.56
C LEU A 173 19.39 9.62 -24.61
N GLU A 174 19.60 10.87 -25.04
CA GLU A 174 20.71 11.21 -25.97
C GLU A 174 22.09 10.90 -25.34
N ASP A 175 22.27 11.20 -24.03
CA ASP A 175 23.53 10.90 -23.32
C ASP A 175 23.85 9.41 -23.24
N GLN A 176 22.84 8.53 -23.31
CA GLN A 176 23.02 7.05 -23.26
C GLN A 176 23.37 6.42 -24.62
N TRP A 177 23.27 7.14 -25.73
CA TRP A 177 23.53 6.63 -27.08
C TRP A 177 24.84 7.14 -27.70
N ILE A 178 25.64 7.90 -26.91
CA ILE A 178 26.91 8.48 -27.35
C ILE A 178 28.13 7.66 -26.84
N GLU A 179 27.90 6.57 -26.08
CA GLU A 179 28.92 5.55 -25.78
C GLU A 179 28.75 4.34 -26.72
#